data_ad5404332f087e2fcbd45f2947375c95
#
_entry.id   ad5404332f087e2fcbd45f2947375c95
#
_cell.length_a   1.000
_cell.length_b   1.000
_cell.length_c   1.000
_cell.angle_alpha   90.00
_cell.angle_beta   90.00
_cell.angle_gamma   90.00
#
_symmetry.space_group_name_H-M   'P 1'
#
loop_
_entity.id
_entity.type
_entity.pdbx_description
1 polymer ?
#
loop_
_entity_poly.entity_id
_entity_poly.type
_entity_poly.pdbx_seq_one_letter_code
_entity_poly.pdbx_strand_id
1 'polypeptide(L)' 'QKWEIKTSSGRIPEGWEPYAYDSNDEFDPFLLRRRTSGNWDDKQKWEVKTSSGRVSEGWEPFGYDSNDEQDPFLLRRRIN' A
#
# COMPACT_ATOMS: atom_id res chain seq x y z
N GLN A 1 13.44 -10.28 -13.86
CA GLN A 1 12.62 -9.20 -13.33
C GLN A 1 13.42 -8.37 -12.35
N LYS A 2 13.30 -7.06 -12.46
CA LYS A 2 13.98 -6.15 -11.56
C LYS A 2 12.95 -5.30 -10.84
N TRP A 3 13.16 -5.10 -9.55
CA TRP A 3 12.24 -4.36 -8.71
C TRP A 3 12.98 -3.30 -7.91
N GLU A 4 12.25 -2.24 -7.57
CA GLU A 4 12.67 -1.27 -6.57
C GLU A 4 11.66 -1.27 -5.45
N ILE A 5 12.12 -0.97 -4.23
CA ILE A 5 11.24 -0.86 -3.08
C ILE A 5 11.57 0.42 -2.32
N LYS A 6 10.56 0.97 -1.63
CA LYS A 6 10.76 2.09 -0.74
C LYS A 6 9.64 2.16 0.28
N THR A 7 9.81 3.02 1.28
CA THR A 7 8.82 3.21 2.34
C THR A 7 8.09 4.53 2.14
N SER A 8 6.92 4.65 2.77
CA SER A 8 6.07 5.83 2.65
C SER A 8 5.20 5.98 3.88
N SER A 9 4.82 7.23 4.16
CA SER A 9 3.93 7.55 5.28
C SER A 9 2.45 7.35 4.94
N GLY A 10 2.15 6.97 3.71
CA GLY A 10 0.78 6.79 3.25
C GLY A 10 0.52 7.46 1.92
N ARG A 11 1.51 8.20 1.45
CA ARG A 11 1.46 8.83 0.14
C ARG A 11 2.03 7.88 -0.88
N ILE A 12 1.25 7.59 -1.91
CA ILE A 12 1.66 6.63 -2.93
C ILE A 12 1.95 7.39 -4.23
N PRO A 13 3.22 7.58 -4.59
CA PRO A 13 3.55 8.27 -5.83
C PRO A 13 3.06 7.50 -7.05
N GLU A 14 2.81 8.22 -8.13
CA GLU A 14 2.41 7.62 -9.39
C GLU A 14 3.43 6.58 -9.84
N GLY A 15 2.96 5.44 -10.30
CA GLY A 15 3.82 4.37 -10.77
C GLY A 15 4.23 3.37 -9.71
N TRP A 16 3.95 3.66 -8.44
CA TRP A 16 4.28 2.77 -7.33
C TRP A 16 3.03 2.05 -6.82
N GLU A 17 3.22 0.84 -6.35
CA GLU A 17 2.15 0.01 -5.82
C GLU A 17 2.41 -0.29 -4.35
N PRO A 18 1.44 -0.01 -3.45
CA PRO A 18 1.58 -0.43 -2.05
C PRO A 18 1.36 -1.94 -1.95
N TYR A 19 2.25 -2.64 -1.24
CA TYR A 19 2.14 -4.09 -1.18
C TYR A 19 2.27 -4.67 0.22
N ALA A 20 2.68 -3.87 1.21
CA ALA A 20 2.84 -4.38 2.57
C ALA A 20 2.90 -3.22 3.56
N TYR A 21 2.89 -3.56 4.85
CA TYR A 21 2.87 -2.59 5.93
C TYR A 21 3.77 -3.05 7.07
N ASP A 22 4.62 -2.15 7.57
CA ASP A 22 5.51 -2.42 8.70
C ASP A 22 4.99 -1.68 9.93
N SER A 23 4.35 -2.40 10.83
CA SER A 23 3.74 -1.80 12.01
C SER A 23 4.77 -1.28 13.02
N ASN A 24 6.04 -1.59 12.83
CA ASN A 24 7.11 -1.11 13.71
C ASN A 24 7.73 0.20 13.27
N ASP A 25 7.38 0.69 12.10
CA ASP A 25 7.88 1.97 11.59
C ASP A 25 6.77 3.00 11.72
N GLU A 26 6.91 3.91 12.69
CA GLU A 26 5.86 4.89 12.98
C GLU A 26 5.74 5.97 11.91
N PHE A 27 6.79 6.21 11.15
CA PHE A 27 6.80 7.33 10.22
C PHE A 27 6.51 6.92 8.79
N ASP A 28 7.11 5.83 8.33
CA ASP A 28 6.98 5.38 6.94
C ASP A 28 6.64 3.90 6.88
N PRO A 29 5.46 3.50 7.40
CA PRO A 29 5.13 2.08 7.53
C PRO A 29 4.72 1.39 6.24
N PHE A 30 4.36 2.14 5.20
CA PHE A 30 3.91 1.52 3.96
C PHE A 30 5.08 1.09 3.09
N LEU A 31 5.04 -0.14 2.60
CA LEU A 31 6.04 -0.66 1.68
C LEU A 31 5.51 -0.55 0.26
N LEU A 32 6.28 0.11 -0.60
CA LEU A 32 5.91 0.32 -2.00
C LEU A 32 6.88 -0.41 -2.91
N ARG A 33 6.40 -0.82 -4.08
CA ARG A 33 7.23 -1.50 -5.05
C ARG A 33 6.97 -0.99 -6.46
N ARG A 34 7.97 -1.14 -7.31
CA ARG A 34 7.88 -0.80 -8.73
C ARG A 34 8.80 -1.71 -9.51
N ARG A 35 8.31 -2.25 -10.63
CA ARG A 35 9.16 -3.01 -11.54
C ARG A 35 9.93 -2.05 -12.42
N THR A 36 11.21 -2.35 -12.61
CA THR A 36 12.08 -1.53 -13.45
C THR A 36 12.46 -2.23 -14.74
N SER A 37 11.95 -3.44 -14.97
CA SER A 37 12.14 -4.15 -16.23
C SER A 37 10.85 -4.92 -16.55
N GLY A 38 10.56 -5.08 -17.83
CA GLY A 38 9.34 -5.76 -18.27
C GLY A 38 8.14 -4.81 -18.26
N ASN A 39 6.96 -5.38 -18.22
CA ASN A 39 5.72 -4.61 -18.27
C ASN A 39 5.36 -4.06 -16.90
N TRP A 40 5.16 -2.76 -16.83
CA TRP A 40 4.73 -2.10 -15.61
C TRP A 40 4.01 -0.81 -15.99
N ASP A 41 2.89 -0.56 -15.33
CA ASP A 41 2.13 0.66 -15.58
C ASP A 41 2.70 1.79 -14.73
N ASP A 42 3.49 2.66 -15.35
CA ASP A 42 4.11 3.80 -14.67
C ASP A 42 3.14 4.90 -14.31
N LYS A 43 1.89 4.78 -14.77
CA LYS A 43 0.87 5.80 -14.52
C LYS A 43 -0.16 5.34 -13.51
N GLN A 44 0.01 4.15 -12.95
CA GLN A 44 -0.93 3.65 -11.95
C GLN A 44 -0.92 4.54 -10.71
N LYS A 45 -2.10 4.78 -10.18
CA LYS A 45 -2.27 5.59 -8.97
C LYS A 45 -3.07 4.81 -7.95
N TRP A 46 -2.63 4.86 -6.72
CA TRP A 46 -3.22 4.10 -5.63
C TRP A 46 -3.49 4.97 -4.43
N GLU A 47 -4.46 4.57 -3.62
CA GLU A 47 -4.66 5.15 -2.31
C GLU A 47 -4.82 4.03 -1.29
N VAL A 48 -4.56 4.37 -0.03
CA VAL A 48 -4.61 3.40 1.07
C VAL A 48 -5.45 3.98 2.20
N LYS A 49 -6.00 3.08 3.01
CA LYS A 49 -6.71 3.47 4.22
C LYS A 49 -6.72 2.32 5.21
N THR A 50 -7.15 2.62 6.43
CA THR A 50 -7.29 1.63 7.48
C THR A 50 -8.76 1.23 7.63
N SER A 51 -8.99 0.07 8.27
CA SER A 51 -10.34 -0.44 8.48
C SER A 51 -10.37 -1.37 9.69
N SER A 52 -11.52 -1.43 10.35
CA SER A 52 -11.74 -2.32 11.49
C SER A 52 -12.06 -3.76 11.06
N GLY A 53 -12.13 -3.99 9.77
CA GLY A 53 -12.46 -5.32 9.24
C GLY A 53 -13.48 -5.28 8.12
N ARG A 54 -14.08 -4.12 7.92
CA ARG A 54 -15.04 -3.92 6.84
C ARG A 54 -14.30 -3.53 5.59
N VAL A 55 -14.51 -4.27 4.52
CA VAL A 55 -13.86 -3.99 3.23
C VAL A 55 -14.92 -3.41 2.29
N SER A 56 -14.80 -2.12 2.00
CA SER A 56 -15.73 -1.45 1.10
C SER A 56 -15.52 -1.94 -0.33
N GLU A 57 -16.59 -1.86 -1.12
CA GLU A 57 -16.52 -2.25 -2.52
C GLU A 57 -15.46 -1.43 -3.25
N GLY A 58 -14.64 -2.10 -4.03
CA GLY A 58 -13.56 -1.44 -4.77
C GLY A 58 -12.25 -1.38 -4.04
N TRP A 59 -12.24 -1.73 -2.75
CA TRP A 59 -11.03 -1.77 -1.94
C TRP A 59 -10.54 -3.19 -1.77
N GLU A 60 -9.25 -3.35 -1.63
CA GLU A 60 -8.60 -4.66 -1.48
C GLU A 60 -7.75 -4.67 -0.21
N PRO A 61 -7.93 -5.68 0.66
CA PRO A 61 -7.07 -5.78 1.83
C PRO A 61 -5.67 -6.23 1.41
N PHE A 62 -4.64 -5.64 2.02
CA PHE A 62 -3.27 -6.00 1.67
C PHE A 62 -2.31 -6.06 2.87
N GLY A 63 -2.74 -5.65 4.04
CA GLY A 63 -1.87 -5.68 5.19
C GLY A 63 -2.60 -5.60 6.51
N TYR A 64 -1.84 -5.75 7.59
CA TYR A 64 -2.38 -5.76 8.94
C TYR A 64 -1.41 -5.03 9.88
N ASP A 65 -1.95 -4.11 10.67
CA ASP A 65 -1.18 -3.37 11.66
C ASP A 65 -1.49 -3.90 13.05
N SER A 66 -0.59 -4.72 13.59
CA SER A 66 -0.80 -5.36 14.88
C SER A 66 -0.79 -4.36 16.05
N ASN A 67 -0.38 -3.13 15.82
CA ASN A 67 -0.34 -2.10 16.84
C ASN A 67 -1.57 -1.20 16.85
N ASP A 68 -2.47 -1.37 15.90
CA ASP A 68 -3.70 -0.58 15.83
C ASP A 68 -4.87 -1.46 16.27
N GLU A 69 -5.37 -1.21 17.46
CA GLU A 69 -6.42 -2.04 18.04
C GLU A 69 -7.79 -1.80 17.40
N GLN A 70 -7.99 -0.64 16.81
CA GLN A 70 -9.30 -0.28 16.28
C GLN A 70 -9.43 -0.52 14.79
N ASP A 71 -8.44 -0.13 14.01
CA ASP A 71 -8.48 -0.24 12.56
C ASP A 71 -7.21 -0.89 12.04
N PRO A 72 -7.00 -2.20 12.35
CA PRO A 72 -5.74 -2.83 12.01
C PRO A 72 -5.56 -3.24 10.55
N PHE A 73 -6.64 -3.27 9.78
CA PHE A 73 -6.55 -3.73 8.39
C PHE A 73 -6.18 -2.61 7.47
N LEU A 74 -5.23 -2.89 6.56
CA LEU A 74 -4.80 -1.95 5.54
C LEU A 74 -5.45 -2.31 4.22
N LEU A 75 -6.12 -1.33 3.62
CA LEU A 75 -6.83 -1.51 2.36
C LEU A 75 -6.20 -0.61 1.30
N ARG A 76 -6.26 -1.04 0.06
CA ARG A 76 -5.77 -0.25 -1.07
C ARG A 76 -6.79 -0.25 -2.18
N ARG A 77 -6.74 0.80 -3.00
CA ARG A 77 -7.61 0.91 -4.16
C ARG A 77 -6.86 1.62 -5.27
N ARG A 78 -6.96 1.07 -6.46
CA ARG A 78 -6.44 1.76 -7.65
C ARG A 78 -7.44 2.81 -8.07
N ILE A 79 -6.95 4.04 -8.35
CA ILE A 79 -7.83 5.18 -8.63
C ILE A 79 -7.78 5.66 -10.08
N ASN A 80 -7.15 4.88 -10.97
CA ASN A 80 -7.17 5.23 -12.39
C ASN A 80 -7.27 4.02 -13.30
#